data_5cbe283462c85de497fbb5e56e0f3774
#
_entry.id   5cbe283462c85de497fbb5e56e0f3774
#
_cell.length_a   1.000
_cell.length_b   1.000
_cell.length_c   1.000
_cell.angle_alpha   90.00
_cell.angle_beta   90.00
_cell.angle_gamma   90.00
#
_symmetry.space_group_name_H-M   'P 1'
#
loop_
_entity.id
_entity.type
_entity.pdbx_description
1 polymer ?
#
loop_
_entity_poly.entity_id
_entity_poly.type
_entity_poly.pdbx_seq_one_letter_code
_entity_poly.pdbx_strand_id
1 'polypeptide(L)'
;MPVPPTAPPVGPPAPPPPTAPPGAPPVGPPPPPAYVPAPAPPSPVGAFFGRAFRGDWGGSAAAALWPVGLLLAAALALAVPSYGQGAADEDDFVGFGDRLGLALAALLQGLGGGFEISGSEGGDFAGDYRSAEAAFTLTLVPLTVTVLFVGALFLAVRHLRTRMVTRAAYAGAGGGVPGAGTGGGRSAGLEAAVRVTLLVTAAVLLLGLFAQPEIAHVEASTSPWRAALGALLLTAAVCVGLLQRDDLAAWLAVRPGPRTLFRATGTAVRAMVIVLALCSLVTFVVLAANDEWQAEWEEDLNPLLLVLFVLPNLAITLLGLSWGASVQGEAGRTRYGDDTSYDSSGGYGLVESGPYGDYERESFGLSELGDAVNSWAVVGALTLGAVCALVLGVLAARRSSGRGEQLLAAGVFFGLFLLLAGVSGLGMETSGSATAELSTEFAVAGQVDVGLDIAEVLLFSLLWIFAAAFLAPYLVQMAGARTAVIPPPVPAMPSSGPTLGHGVPGQPTAPAPYEPPLVELGHHHLPPTEPPKSRSRTLTWVLTIAAAFVIGGGGAAAILLWQK
;
A
#
# COMPACT_ATOMS: atom_id res chain seq x y z
N MET A 1 13.23 63.68 19.60
CA MET A 1 11.77 63.71 19.85
C MET A 1 11.11 63.60 18.48
N PRO A 2 10.32 62.59 18.19
CA PRO A 2 9.59 62.49 16.93
C PRO A 2 8.38 63.43 16.95
N VAL A 3 8.20 64.17 15.86
CA VAL A 3 7.12 65.10 15.63
C VAL A 3 5.81 64.30 15.43
N PRO A 4 4.71 64.64 16.09
CA PRO A 4 3.45 63.95 15.89
C PRO A 4 2.90 64.20 14.48
N PRO A 5 2.21 63.28 13.85
CA PRO A 5 1.64 63.41 12.51
C PRO A 5 0.55 64.49 12.53
N THR A 6 0.67 65.42 11.59
CA THR A 6 -0.29 66.50 11.34
C THR A 6 -1.63 65.88 10.86
N ALA A 7 -2.74 66.28 11.49
CA ALA A 7 -4.08 65.86 11.07
C ALA A 7 -4.36 66.35 9.63
N PRO A 8 -5.10 65.56 8.82
CA PRO A 8 -5.47 65.96 7.47
C PRO A 8 -6.38 67.21 7.51
N PRO A 9 -6.27 68.13 6.52
CA PRO A 9 -7.08 69.34 6.46
C PRO A 9 -8.53 68.99 6.32
N VAL A 10 -9.35 69.63 7.17
CA VAL A 10 -10.81 69.57 7.10
C VAL A 10 -11.27 70.21 5.79
N GLY A 11 -11.89 69.45 4.92
CA GLY A 11 -12.45 69.93 3.66
C GLY A 11 -13.52 71.00 3.90
N PRO A 12 -13.78 71.87 2.91
CA PRO A 12 -14.81 72.89 3.03
C PRO A 12 -16.18 72.28 3.25
N PRO A 13 -17.07 72.92 4.05
CA PRO A 13 -18.39 72.43 4.33
C PRO A 13 -19.19 72.29 3.02
N ALA A 14 -19.92 71.18 2.90
CA ALA A 14 -20.77 70.90 1.74
C ALA A 14 -21.83 72.00 1.58
N PRO A 15 -22.12 72.45 0.35
CA PRO A 15 -23.18 73.41 0.11
C PRO A 15 -24.56 72.92 0.61
N PRO A 16 -25.40 73.78 1.14
CA PRO A 16 -26.76 73.39 1.61
C PRO A 16 -27.56 72.79 0.46
N PRO A 17 -28.38 71.77 0.72
CA PRO A 17 -29.20 71.15 -0.31
C PRO A 17 -30.17 72.20 -0.89
N PRO A 18 -30.44 72.20 -2.22
CA PRO A 18 -31.34 73.12 -2.86
C PRO A 18 -32.72 73.00 -2.21
N THR A 19 -33.30 74.18 -1.81
CA THR A 19 -34.65 74.27 -1.27
C THR A 19 -35.66 73.82 -2.32
N ALA A 20 -36.47 72.82 -1.98
CA ALA A 20 -37.53 72.31 -2.87
C ALA A 20 -38.53 73.43 -3.22
N PRO A 21 -38.98 73.50 -4.46
CA PRO A 21 -40.00 74.50 -4.88
C PRO A 21 -41.28 74.31 -4.07
N PRO A 22 -41.91 75.42 -3.63
CA PRO A 22 -43.16 75.37 -2.86
C PRO A 22 -44.28 74.79 -3.73
N GLY A 23 -44.82 73.64 -3.34
CA GLY A 23 -45.97 73.03 -4.01
C GLY A 23 -45.85 71.62 -4.49
N ALA A 24 -44.67 71.00 -4.33
CA ALA A 24 -44.55 69.59 -4.65
C ALA A 24 -45.21 68.70 -3.57
N PRO A 25 -46.11 67.76 -3.94
CA PRO A 25 -46.69 66.85 -2.97
C PRO A 25 -45.58 66.06 -2.29
N PRO A 26 -45.72 65.68 -1.00
CA PRO A 26 -44.69 64.91 -0.28
C PRO A 26 -44.45 63.62 -1.04
N VAL A 27 -43.21 63.49 -1.51
CA VAL A 27 -42.70 62.23 -2.11
C VAL A 27 -42.75 61.21 -1.00
N GLY A 28 -43.62 60.20 -1.12
CA GLY A 28 -43.71 59.10 -0.19
C GLY A 28 -42.33 58.41 -0.06
N PRO A 29 -42.04 57.75 1.07
CA PRO A 29 -40.82 57.08 1.25
C PRO A 29 -40.61 56.11 0.08
N PRO A 30 -39.37 55.98 -0.47
CA PRO A 30 -39.06 55.02 -1.56
C PRO A 30 -39.49 53.62 -1.14
N PRO A 31 -40.12 52.84 -2.04
CA PRO A 31 -40.50 51.48 -1.71
C PRO A 31 -39.27 50.73 -1.22
N PRO A 32 -39.39 49.88 -0.18
CA PRO A 32 -38.26 49.10 0.31
C PRO A 32 -37.67 48.29 -0.85
N PRO A 33 -36.33 48.20 -0.97
CA PRO A 33 -35.70 47.43 -2.04
C PRO A 33 -36.27 46.02 -2.04
N ALA A 34 -36.71 45.56 -3.23
CA ALA A 34 -37.24 44.22 -3.39
C ALA A 34 -36.24 43.21 -2.80
N TYR A 35 -36.67 42.45 -1.81
CA TYR A 35 -35.83 41.39 -1.20
C TYR A 35 -35.54 40.33 -2.27
N VAL A 36 -34.37 40.41 -2.86
CA VAL A 36 -33.82 39.33 -3.70
C VAL A 36 -33.27 38.30 -2.72
N PRO A 37 -33.87 37.10 -2.64
CA PRO A 37 -33.32 36.06 -1.77
C PRO A 37 -31.84 35.83 -2.13
N ALA A 38 -30.97 35.90 -1.15
CA ALA A 38 -29.56 35.55 -1.37
C ALA A 38 -29.48 34.13 -1.92
N PRO A 39 -28.69 33.88 -2.99
CA PRO A 39 -28.51 32.53 -3.52
C PRO A 39 -28.14 31.59 -2.38
N ALA A 40 -28.82 30.44 -2.30
CA ALA A 40 -28.56 29.47 -1.27
C ALA A 40 -27.05 29.10 -1.29
N PRO A 41 -26.37 29.04 -0.13
CA PRO A 41 -24.97 28.70 -0.10
C PRO A 41 -24.77 27.31 -0.73
N PRO A 42 -23.76 27.14 -1.61
CA PRO A 42 -23.52 25.86 -2.24
C PRO A 42 -23.30 24.80 -1.17
N SER A 43 -23.79 23.56 -1.41
CA SER A 43 -23.59 22.46 -0.48
C SER A 43 -22.07 22.26 -0.23
N PRO A 44 -21.65 21.96 1.01
CA PRO A 44 -20.21 21.79 1.31
C PRO A 44 -19.55 20.74 0.42
N VAL A 45 -20.30 19.70 0.02
CA VAL A 45 -19.85 18.64 -0.90
C VAL A 45 -19.66 19.20 -2.31
N GLY A 46 -20.65 19.94 -2.83
CA GLY A 46 -20.55 20.57 -4.15
C GLY A 46 -19.42 21.60 -4.23
N ALA A 47 -19.22 22.39 -3.18
CA ALA A 47 -18.09 23.31 -3.09
C ALA A 47 -16.73 22.59 -3.07
N PHE A 48 -16.63 21.43 -2.40
CA PHE A 48 -15.42 20.60 -2.37
C PHE A 48 -15.11 20.06 -3.78
N PHE A 49 -16.04 19.39 -4.43
CA PHE A 49 -15.83 18.87 -5.79
C PHE A 49 -15.54 20.00 -6.79
N GLY A 50 -16.25 21.13 -6.68
CA GLY A 50 -15.97 22.30 -7.52
C GLY A 50 -14.53 22.80 -7.40
N ARG A 51 -13.93 22.79 -6.20
CA ARG A 51 -12.52 23.13 -5.98
C ARG A 51 -11.58 22.01 -6.46
N ALA A 52 -11.93 20.74 -6.19
CA ALA A 52 -11.15 19.61 -6.64
C ALA A 52 -10.97 19.60 -8.16
N PHE A 53 -12.03 19.88 -8.91
CA PHE A 53 -11.97 19.90 -10.38
C PHE A 53 -11.35 21.17 -10.98
N ARG A 54 -11.32 22.30 -10.26
CA ARG A 54 -10.68 23.56 -10.72
C ARG A 54 -9.20 23.68 -10.32
N GLY A 55 -8.66 22.74 -9.55
CA GLY A 55 -7.30 22.81 -9.03
C GLY A 55 -6.21 22.47 -10.06
N ASP A 56 -4.95 22.37 -9.58
CA ASP A 56 -3.77 22.04 -10.41
C ASP A 56 -3.80 20.58 -10.86
N TRP A 57 -4.26 20.35 -12.09
CA TRP A 57 -4.23 19.04 -12.74
C TRP A 57 -2.84 18.63 -13.20
N GLY A 58 -1.95 19.59 -13.57
CA GLY A 58 -0.61 19.30 -14.06
C GLY A 58 0.25 18.60 -13.00
N GLY A 59 0.22 19.07 -11.77
CA GLY A 59 0.91 18.42 -10.66
C GLY A 59 0.35 17.04 -10.33
N SER A 60 -0.98 16.90 -10.38
CA SER A 60 -1.67 15.62 -10.13
C SER A 60 -1.39 14.59 -11.24
N ALA A 61 -1.41 15.03 -12.53
CA ALA A 61 -1.06 14.18 -13.67
C ALA A 61 0.39 13.72 -13.62
N ALA A 62 1.33 14.63 -13.30
CA ALA A 62 2.73 14.26 -13.11
C ALA A 62 2.92 13.19 -12.02
N ALA A 63 2.12 13.25 -10.93
CA ALA A 63 2.16 12.23 -9.89
C ALA A 63 1.54 10.90 -10.35
N ALA A 64 0.44 10.94 -11.11
CA ALA A 64 -0.21 9.75 -11.64
C ALA A 64 0.64 9.02 -12.69
N LEU A 65 1.45 9.76 -13.45
CA LEU A 65 2.35 9.19 -14.47
C LEU A 65 3.42 8.24 -13.89
N TRP A 66 3.82 8.38 -12.64
CA TRP A 66 4.85 7.51 -12.07
C TRP A 66 4.40 6.05 -11.95
N PRO A 67 3.30 5.71 -11.23
CA PRO A 67 2.85 4.33 -11.13
C PRO A 67 2.36 3.78 -12.47
N VAL A 68 1.65 4.58 -13.27
CA VAL A 68 1.15 4.16 -14.60
C VAL A 68 2.30 3.98 -15.58
N GLY A 69 3.28 4.91 -15.59
CA GLY A 69 4.46 4.82 -16.42
C GLY A 69 5.36 3.63 -16.06
N LEU A 70 5.43 3.28 -14.76
CA LEU A 70 6.13 2.07 -14.32
C LEU A 70 5.45 0.80 -14.85
N LEU A 71 4.11 0.71 -14.79
CA LEU A 71 3.36 -0.42 -15.34
C LEU A 71 3.59 -0.54 -16.85
N LEU A 72 3.50 0.57 -17.59
CA LEU A 72 3.76 0.58 -19.03
C LEU A 72 5.21 0.20 -19.37
N ALA A 73 6.18 0.74 -18.64
CA ALA A 73 7.59 0.40 -18.85
C ALA A 73 7.87 -1.08 -18.56
N ALA A 74 7.25 -1.63 -17.50
CA ALA A 74 7.35 -3.05 -17.17
C ALA A 74 6.68 -3.92 -18.26
N ALA A 75 5.49 -3.53 -18.73
CA ALA A 75 4.80 -4.23 -19.82
C ALA A 75 5.63 -4.23 -21.12
N LEU A 76 6.22 -3.09 -21.48
CA LEU A 76 7.12 -2.98 -22.62
C LEU A 76 8.37 -3.87 -22.45
N ALA A 77 8.97 -3.86 -21.25
CA ALA A 77 10.13 -4.68 -20.96
C ALA A 77 9.84 -6.19 -21.07
N LEU A 78 8.62 -6.61 -20.73
CA LEU A 78 8.16 -7.99 -20.88
C LEU A 78 7.76 -8.32 -22.33
N ALA A 79 7.23 -7.38 -23.09
CA ALA A 79 6.75 -7.60 -24.46
C ALA A 79 7.85 -7.55 -25.53
N VAL A 80 8.96 -6.82 -25.28
CA VAL A 80 10.06 -6.65 -26.26
C VAL A 80 10.80 -7.96 -26.55
N PRO A 81 11.18 -8.79 -25.56
CA PRO A 81 11.78 -10.09 -25.83
C PRO A 81 10.79 -11.03 -26.52
N SER A 82 11.27 -11.76 -27.53
CA SER A 82 10.48 -12.75 -28.27
C SER A 82 10.70 -14.15 -27.69
N TYR A 83 10.43 -14.32 -26.42
CA TYR A 83 10.67 -15.60 -25.70
C TYR A 83 10.19 -16.81 -26.54
N GLY A 84 11.11 -17.73 -26.85
CA GLY A 84 10.80 -19.01 -27.50
C GLY A 84 10.28 -18.96 -28.95
N GLN A 85 10.12 -17.79 -29.54
CA GLN A 85 9.53 -17.65 -30.89
C GLN A 85 10.53 -17.84 -32.04
N GLY A 86 11.81 -18.05 -31.73
CA GLY A 86 12.85 -18.21 -32.73
C GLY A 86 12.77 -19.49 -33.60
N ALA A 87 12.00 -20.48 -33.15
CA ALA A 87 11.79 -21.77 -33.80
C ALA A 87 10.31 -22.00 -34.17
N ALA A 88 9.40 -21.04 -33.91
CA ALA A 88 7.99 -21.16 -34.21
C ALA A 88 7.76 -21.02 -35.72
N ASP A 89 6.84 -21.80 -36.28
CA ASP A 89 6.34 -21.64 -37.65
C ASP A 89 5.68 -20.26 -37.79
N GLU A 90 5.60 -19.72 -39.03
CA GLU A 90 5.08 -18.36 -39.28
C GLU A 90 3.65 -18.17 -38.75
N ASP A 91 2.87 -19.24 -38.64
CA ASP A 91 1.48 -19.23 -38.17
C ASP A 91 1.37 -19.12 -36.61
N ASP A 92 2.43 -19.46 -35.86
CA ASP A 92 2.45 -19.41 -34.39
C ASP A 92 3.10 -18.13 -33.82
N PHE A 93 3.42 -17.18 -34.72
CA PHE A 93 4.10 -15.94 -34.28
C PHE A 93 3.14 -14.99 -33.57
N VAL A 94 3.33 -14.80 -32.26
CA VAL A 94 2.57 -13.84 -31.45
C VAL A 94 3.05 -12.41 -31.72
N GLY A 95 2.16 -11.57 -32.24
CA GLY A 95 2.43 -10.17 -32.53
C GLY A 95 2.89 -9.36 -31.30
N PHE A 96 3.63 -8.27 -31.54
CA PHE A 96 4.06 -7.39 -30.45
C PHE A 96 2.88 -6.80 -29.65
N GLY A 97 1.76 -6.48 -30.33
CA GLY A 97 0.55 -5.96 -29.68
C GLY A 97 -0.04 -6.94 -28.68
N ASP A 98 -0.11 -8.21 -29.06
CA ASP A 98 -0.68 -9.27 -28.24
C ASP A 98 0.23 -9.60 -27.06
N ARG A 99 1.55 -9.63 -27.27
CA ARG A 99 2.53 -9.76 -26.18
C ARG A 99 2.43 -8.60 -25.19
N LEU A 100 2.23 -7.39 -25.67
CA LEU A 100 2.03 -6.21 -24.80
C LEU A 100 0.71 -6.31 -24.04
N GLY A 101 -0.37 -6.76 -24.69
CA GLY A 101 -1.66 -7.02 -24.05
C GLY A 101 -1.55 -8.06 -22.95
N LEU A 102 -0.89 -9.20 -23.24
CA LEU A 102 -0.65 -10.28 -22.28
C LEU A 102 0.20 -9.80 -21.09
N ALA A 103 1.27 -9.04 -21.36
CA ALA A 103 2.11 -8.48 -20.31
C ALA A 103 1.34 -7.49 -19.41
N LEU A 104 0.48 -6.66 -20.01
CA LEU A 104 -0.41 -5.77 -19.26
C LEU A 104 -1.42 -6.56 -18.41
N ALA A 105 -2.05 -7.60 -18.97
CA ALA A 105 -2.97 -8.46 -18.25
C ALA A 105 -2.30 -9.09 -17.02
N ALA A 106 -1.09 -9.66 -17.20
CA ALA A 106 -0.30 -10.23 -16.11
C ALA A 106 0.08 -9.19 -15.03
N LEU A 107 0.47 -7.97 -15.41
CA LEU A 107 0.79 -6.91 -14.47
C LEU A 107 -0.44 -6.38 -13.73
N LEU A 108 -1.60 -6.31 -14.40
CA LEU A 108 -2.84 -5.85 -13.78
C LEU A 108 -3.41 -6.84 -12.74
N GLN A 109 -3.00 -8.11 -12.77
CA GLN A 109 -3.25 -9.04 -11.67
C GLN A 109 -2.71 -8.52 -10.33
N GLY A 110 -1.55 -7.83 -10.34
CA GLY A 110 -1.00 -7.21 -9.14
C GLY A 110 -1.88 -6.13 -8.50
N LEU A 111 -2.91 -5.67 -9.22
CA LEU A 111 -3.95 -4.77 -8.73
C LEU A 111 -5.29 -5.50 -8.48
N GLY A 112 -5.31 -6.84 -8.56
CA GLY A 112 -6.49 -7.66 -8.34
C GLY A 112 -7.35 -7.90 -9.59
N GLY A 113 -6.80 -7.69 -10.80
CA GLY A 113 -7.52 -7.86 -12.07
C GLY A 113 -8.01 -9.28 -12.33
N GLY A 114 -7.28 -10.29 -11.83
CA GLY A 114 -7.48 -11.68 -12.23
C GLY A 114 -6.93 -11.90 -13.65
N PHE A 115 -6.75 -13.15 -14.03
CA PHE A 115 -6.29 -13.52 -15.37
C PHE A 115 -7.10 -14.71 -15.84
N GLU A 116 -7.74 -14.57 -16.98
CA GLU A 116 -8.59 -15.57 -17.58
C GLU A 116 -8.14 -15.84 -19.01
N ILE A 117 -7.99 -17.09 -19.34
CA ILE A 117 -7.71 -17.56 -20.70
C ILE A 117 -8.90 -18.41 -21.11
N SER A 118 -9.57 -18.07 -22.18
CA SER A 118 -10.65 -18.86 -22.76
C SER A 118 -10.36 -19.13 -24.22
N GLY A 119 -10.60 -20.36 -24.65
CA GLY A 119 -10.44 -20.78 -26.02
C GLY A 119 -11.66 -21.57 -26.47
N SER A 120 -12.07 -21.35 -27.73
CA SER A 120 -13.10 -22.14 -28.37
C SER A 120 -12.56 -22.69 -29.68
N GLU A 121 -12.59 -24.00 -29.84
CA GLU A 121 -12.24 -24.67 -31.08
C GLU A 121 -13.51 -25.29 -31.67
N GLY A 122 -13.92 -24.80 -32.82
CA GLY A 122 -15.02 -25.34 -33.60
C GLY A 122 -14.49 -25.84 -34.96
N GLY A 123 -14.57 -27.15 -35.20
CA GLY A 123 -14.09 -27.75 -36.45
C GLY A 123 -15.18 -28.59 -37.11
N ASP A 124 -15.33 -28.40 -38.43
CA ASP A 124 -16.17 -29.25 -39.30
C ASP A 124 -15.30 -30.43 -39.77
N PHE A 125 -15.31 -31.53 -39.02
CA PHE A 125 -14.57 -32.72 -39.40
C PHE A 125 -15.54 -33.74 -39.95
N ALA A 126 -15.60 -33.84 -41.29
CA ALA A 126 -16.38 -34.87 -42.03
C ALA A 126 -17.91 -34.90 -41.75
N GLY A 127 -18.52 -33.73 -41.52
CA GLY A 127 -19.95 -33.60 -41.27
C GLY A 127 -20.37 -33.72 -39.81
N ASP A 128 -19.40 -33.80 -38.87
CA ASP A 128 -19.63 -33.88 -37.44
C ASP A 128 -19.23 -32.52 -36.82
N TYR A 129 -20.19 -31.72 -36.40
CA TYR A 129 -19.91 -30.45 -35.68
C TYR A 129 -19.43 -30.78 -34.28
N ARG A 130 -18.15 -30.52 -34.01
CA ARG A 130 -17.57 -30.60 -32.68
C ARG A 130 -17.20 -29.20 -32.22
N SER A 131 -17.76 -28.79 -31.12
CA SER A 131 -17.30 -27.58 -30.43
C SER A 131 -16.67 -27.99 -29.10
N ALA A 132 -15.48 -27.49 -28.86
CA ALA A 132 -14.82 -27.60 -27.55
C ALA A 132 -14.59 -26.20 -27.03
N GLU A 133 -15.01 -25.94 -25.82
CA GLU A 133 -14.72 -24.70 -25.10
C GLU A 133 -13.88 -25.05 -23.88
N ALA A 134 -12.80 -24.29 -23.68
CA ALA A 134 -11.96 -24.40 -22.50
C ALA A 134 -11.74 -23.02 -21.90
N ALA A 135 -11.86 -22.91 -20.60
CA ALA A 135 -11.54 -21.71 -19.87
C ALA A 135 -10.60 -22.04 -18.70
N PHE A 136 -9.62 -21.19 -18.50
CA PHE A 136 -8.65 -21.26 -17.43
C PHE A 136 -8.60 -19.92 -16.70
N THR A 137 -8.88 -19.90 -15.42
CA THR A 137 -8.81 -18.70 -14.60
C THR A 137 -7.70 -18.82 -13.57
N LEU A 138 -6.81 -17.85 -13.54
CA LEU A 138 -5.71 -17.76 -12.59
C LEU A 138 -5.96 -16.61 -11.60
N THR A 139 -6.12 -16.92 -10.33
CA THR A 139 -6.35 -15.95 -9.26
C THR A 139 -5.10 -15.78 -8.38
N LEU A 140 -4.00 -15.38 -8.99
CA LEU A 140 -2.76 -15.02 -8.31
C LEU A 140 -2.61 -13.51 -8.30
N VAL A 141 -2.38 -12.90 -7.14
CA VAL A 141 -2.00 -11.49 -7.06
C VAL A 141 -0.49 -11.37 -6.89
N PRO A 142 0.28 -11.06 -7.96
CA PRO A 142 1.73 -10.91 -7.84
C PRO A 142 2.08 -9.66 -7.02
N LEU A 143 2.37 -9.85 -5.75
CA LEU A 143 2.61 -8.77 -4.80
C LEU A 143 3.85 -7.93 -5.13
N THR A 144 4.79 -8.43 -5.94
CA THR A 144 5.91 -7.60 -6.44
C THR A 144 5.39 -6.40 -7.22
N VAL A 145 4.42 -6.62 -8.12
CA VAL A 145 3.81 -5.54 -8.92
C VAL A 145 3.09 -4.55 -8.00
N THR A 146 2.32 -5.06 -7.03
CA THR A 146 1.64 -4.23 -6.03
C THR A 146 2.62 -3.36 -5.24
N VAL A 147 3.72 -3.94 -4.76
CA VAL A 147 4.76 -3.24 -3.99
C VAL A 147 5.44 -2.17 -4.84
N LEU A 148 5.79 -2.48 -6.09
CA LEU A 148 6.40 -1.53 -7.01
C LEU A 148 5.45 -0.38 -7.36
N PHE A 149 4.18 -0.70 -7.63
CA PHE A 149 3.14 0.29 -7.89
C PHE A 149 2.94 1.24 -6.71
N VAL A 150 2.78 0.69 -5.49
CA VAL A 150 2.65 1.47 -4.26
C VAL A 150 3.92 2.28 -3.97
N GLY A 151 5.10 1.72 -4.21
CA GLY A 151 6.39 2.39 -4.07
C GLY A 151 6.53 3.60 -5.00
N ALA A 152 6.22 3.42 -6.29
CA ALA A 152 6.23 4.50 -7.28
C ALA A 152 5.22 5.60 -6.91
N LEU A 153 4.01 5.21 -6.53
CA LEU A 153 2.97 6.12 -6.08
C LEU A 153 3.40 6.90 -4.82
N PHE A 154 3.99 6.22 -3.84
CA PHE A 154 4.51 6.85 -2.63
C PHE A 154 5.56 7.93 -2.94
N LEU A 155 6.51 7.63 -3.82
CA LEU A 155 7.54 8.58 -4.25
C LEU A 155 6.94 9.77 -5.00
N ALA A 156 6.00 9.52 -5.91
CA ALA A 156 5.30 10.53 -6.68
C ALA A 156 4.50 11.49 -5.78
N VAL A 157 3.70 10.94 -4.87
CA VAL A 157 2.86 11.72 -3.96
C VAL A 157 3.74 12.49 -2.94
N ARG A 158 4.83 11.88 -2.46
CA ARG A 158 5.82 12.58 -1.63
C ARG A 158 6.42 13.77 -2.36
N HIS A 159 6.78 13.62 -3.63
CA HIS A 159 7.29 14.69 -4.45
C HIS A 159 6.25 15.78 -4.70
N LEU A 160 5.01 15.39 -5.02
CA LEU A 160 3.89 16.31 -5.16
C LEU A 160 3.69 17.14 -3.88
N ARG A 161 3.66 16.50 -2.71
CA ARG A 161 3.55 17.17 -1.41
C ARG A 161 4.68 18.20 -1.20
N THR A 162 5.92 17.83 -1.48
CA THR A 162 7.06 18.76 -1.35
C THR A 162 6.84 19.98 -2.23
N ARG A 163 6.40 19.82 -3.48
CA ARG A 163 6.08 20.94 -4.40
C ARG A 163 4.94 21.81 -3.87
N MET A 164 3.90 21.21 -3.29
CA MET A 164 2.77 21.98 -2.71
C MET A 164 3.24 22.83 -1.52
N VAL A 165 4.04 22.27 -0.62
CA VAL A 165 4.59 22.98 0.55
C VAL A 165 5.51 24.13 0.12
N THR A 166 6.41 23.91 -0.83
CA THR A 166 7.30 24.96 -1.33
C THR A 166 6.52 26.09 -2.02
N ARG A 167 5.52 25.77 -2.85
CA ARG A 167 4.66 26.80 -3.48
C ARG A 167 3.88 27.61 -2.43
N ALA A 168 3.35 26.97 -1.39
CA ALA A 168 2.66 27.64 -0.30
C ALA A 168 3.60 28.60 0.47
N ALA A 169 4.86 28.19 0.71
CA ALA A 169 5.88 29.01 1.36
C ALA A 169 6.22 30.28 0.52
N TYR A 170 6.39 30.13 -0.80
CA TYR A 170 6.64 31.27 -1.70
C TYR A 170 5.45 32.23 -1.78
N ALA A 171 4.22 31.71 -1.82
CA ALA A 171 3.00 32.54 -1.84
C ALA A 171 2.84 33.36 -0.53
N GLY A 172 3.24 32.79 0.61
CA GLY A 172 3.23 33.48 1.91
C GLY A 172 4.31 34.56 2.05
N ALA A 173 5.47 34.41 1.39
CA ALA A 173 6.58 35.35 1.45
C ALA A 173 6.34 36.64 0.62
N GLY A 174 5.38 36.63 -0.31
CA GLY A 174 5.06 37.73 -1.21
C GLY A 174 4.19 38.87 -0.61
N GLY A 175 4.05 38.97 0.72
CA GLY A 175 3.38 40.09 1.39
C GLY A 175 1.85 40.19 1.16
N GLY A 176 1.22 39.15 0.67
CA GLY A 176 -0.24 39.08 0.55
C GLY A 176 -0.91 39.09 1.93
N VAL A 177 -1.93 39.94 2.08
CA VAL A 177 -2.71 40.11 3.33
C VAL A 177 -3.13 38.73 3.84
N PRO A 178 -2.76 38.33 5.09
CA PRO A 178 -3.22 37.08 5.68
C PRO A 178 -4.74 37.10 5.78
N GLY A 179 -5.43 36.36 4.91
CA GLY A 179 -6.88 36.28 4.91
C GLY A 179 -7.58 36.48 3.56
N ALA A 180 -6.96 37.15 2.59
CA ALA A 180 -7.58 37.38 1.28
C ALA A 180 -7.14 36.31 0.27
N GLY A 181 -7.84 35.19 0.19
CA GLY A 181 -7.82 34.31 -0.97
C GLY A 181 -7.17 32.95 -0.87
N THR A 182 -6.56 32.54 0.26
CA THR A 182 -6.04 31.18 0.43
C THR A 182 -6.98 30.29 1.26
N GLY A 183 -8.22 30.15 0.83
CA GLY A 183 -9.14 29.14 1.36
C GLY A 183 -8.70 27.69 1.10
N GLY A 184 -7.43 27.47 0.75
CA GLY A 184 -6.84 26.18 0.39
C GLY A 184 -6.13 25.44 1.51
N GLY A 185 -6.16 25.90 2.77
CA GLY A 185 -5.31 25.33 3.83
C GLY A 185 -5.52 23.85 4.09
N ARG A 186 -6.72 23.45 4.49
CA ARG A 186 -7.00 22.07 4.93
C ARG A 186 -7.50 21.14 3.83
N SER A 187 -8.24 21.63 2.84
CA SER A 187 -8.83 20.80 1.78
C SER A 187 -7.90 20.54 0.59
N ALA A 188 -6.85 21.35 0.39
CA ALA A 188 -5.97 21.25 -0.78
C ALA A 188 -5.30 19.89 -0.93
N GLY A 189 -4.89 19.27 0.17
CA GLY A 189 -4.35 17.90 0.17
C GLY A 189 -5.36 16.86 -0.28
N LEU A 190 -6.61 16.96 0.21
CA LEU A 190 -7.68 16.05 -0.15
C LEU A 190 -8.12 16.22 -1.61
N GLU A 191 -8.20 17.47 -2.08
CA GLU A 191 -8.52 17.80 -3.47
C GLU A 191 -7.47 17.24 -4.44
N ALA A 192 -6.16 17.32 -4.08
CA ALA A 192 -5.08 16.70 -4.84
C ALA A 192 -5.15 15.17 -4.79
N ALA A 193 -5.47 14.58 -3.62
CA ALA A 193 -5.65 13.14 -3.47
C ALA A 193 -6.74 12.62 -4.40
N VAL A 194 -7.91 13.27 -4.44
CA VAL A 194 -9.01 12.88 -5.34
C VAL A 194 -8.58 12.93 -6.81
N ARG A 195 -7.88 13.99 -7.24
CA ARG A 195 -7.42 14.10 -8.63
C ARG A 195 -6.43 13.01 -9.02
N VAL A 196 -5.41 12.76 -8.18
CA VAL A 196 -4.43 11.69 -8.44
C VAL A 196 -5.12 10.34 -8.50
N THR A 197 -6.02 10.06 -7.54
CA THR A 197 -6.77 8.80 -7.50
C THR A 197 -7.62 8.61 -8.74
N LEU A 198 -8.36 9.62 -9.18
CA LEU A 198 -9.16 9.55 -10.40
C LEU A 198 -8.31 9.31 -11.64
N LEU A 199 -7.17 10.02 -11.78
CA LEU A 199 -6.29 9.87 -12.93
C LEU A 199 -5.66 8.47 -12.99
N VAL A 200 -5.16 7.96 -11.85
CA VAL A 200 -4.57 6.62 -11.80
C VAL A 200 -5.62 5.55 -12.08
N THR A 201 -6.79 5.66 -11.46
CA THR A 201 -7.89 4.70 -11.67
C THR A 201 -8.37 4.69 -13.11
N ALA A 202 -8.56 5.87 -13.72
CA ALA A 202 -8.93 5.97 -15.12
C ALA A 202 -7.86 5.40 -16.06
N ALA A 203 -6.58 5.66 -15.78
CA ALA A 203 -5.48 5.11 -16.56
C ALA A 203 -5.41 3.58 -16.46
N VAL A 204 -5.53 3.02 -15.25
CA VAL A 204 -5.55 1.56 -15.03
C VAL A 204 -6.76 0.92 -15.72
N LEU A 205 -7.93 1.55 -15.64
CA LEU A 205 -9.12 1.08 -16.37
C LEU A 205 -8.89 1.03 -17.89
N LEU A 206 -8.30 2.09 -18.45
CA LEU A 206 -7.97 2.15 -19.88
C LEU A 206 -6.95 1.06 -20.24
N LEU A 207 -5.90 0.88 -19.43
CA LEU A 207 -4.92 -0.19 -19.66
C LEU A 207 -5.57 -1.57 -19.61
N GLY A 208 -6.51 -1.80 -18.67
CA GLY A 208 -7.25 -3.05 -18.59
C GLY A 208 -8.16 -3.32 -19.78
N LEU A 209 -8.70 -2.28 -20.40
CA LEU A 209 -9.48 -2.44 -21.64
C LEU A 209 -8.61 -2.80 -22.86
N PHE A 210 -7.31 -2.42 -22.84
CA PHE A 210 -6.35 -2.83 -23.86
C PHE A 210 -5.70 -4.19 -23.56
N ALA A 211 -5.76 -4.67 -22.34
CA ALA A 211 -5.14 -5.91 -21.88
C ALA A 211 -6.07 -7.12 -22.14
N GLN A 212 -6.55 -7.27 -23.36
CA GLN A 212 -7.45 -8.34 -23.82
C GLN A 212 -7.00 -8.82 -25.20
N PRO A 213 -5.79 -9.40 -25.34
CA PRO A 213 -5.34 -9.93 -26.62
C PRO A 213 -6.09 -11.22 -26.98
N GLU A 214 -6.34 -11.40 -28.28
CA GLU A 214 -6.87 -12.62 -28.86
C GLU A 214 -5.77 -13.25 -29.72
N ILE A 215 -5.29 -14.44 -29.34
CA ILE A 215 -4.18 -15.12 -30.01
C ILE A 215 -4.67 -16.49 -30.48
N ALA A 216 -4.73 -16.72 -31.78
CA ALA A 216 -5.09 -18.01 -32.37
C ALA A 216 -6.37 -18.65 -31.76
N HIS A 217 -7.46 -17.88 -31.64
CA HIS A 217 -8.75 -18.27 -31.05
C HIS A 217 -8.72 -18.47 -29.51
N VAL A 218 -7.65 -18.05 -28.86
CA VAL A 218 -7.55 -18.01 -27.41
C VAL A 218 -7.59 -16.56 -26.96
N GLU A 219 -8.59 -16.21 -26.14
CA GLU A 219 -8.70 -14.90 -25.51
C GLU A 219 -8.00 -14.92 -24.16
N ALA A 220 -7.03 -14.04 -23.97
CA ALA A 220 -6.46 -13.79 -22.67
C ALA A 220 -7.01 -12.46 -22.13
N SER A 221 -7.72 -12.50 -21.03
CA SER A 221 -8.40 -11.33 -20.49
C SER A 221 -8.05 -11.08 -19.02
N THR A 222 -8.19 -9.83 -18.62
CA THR A 222 -8.17 -9.42 -17.22
C THR A 222 -9.41 -8.58 -16.94
N SER A 223 -9.94 -8.64 -15.72
CA SER A 223 -11.08 -7.82 -15.34
C SER A 223 -10.68 -6.36 -15.11
N PRO A 224 -10.98 -5.43 -16.06
CA PRO A 224 -10.58 -4.03 -15.94
C PRO A 224 -11.15 -3.34 -14.69
N TRP A 225 -12.37 -3.73 -14.29
CA TRP A 225 -13.06 -3.17 -13.13
C TRP A 225 -12.43 -3.57 -11.82
N ARG A 226 -12.00 -4.83 -11.67
CA ARG A 226 -11.28 -5.31 -10.48
C ARG A 226 -9.94 -4.62 -10.34
N ALA A 227 -9.15 -4.54 -11.43
CA ALA A 227 -7.88 -3.83 -11.44
C ALA A 227 -8.05 -2.34 -11.11
N ALA A 228 -9.05 -1.67 -11.70
CA ALA A 228 -9.35 -0.27 -11.42
C ALA A 228 -9.78 -0.04 -9.96
N LEU A 229 -10.57 -0.96 -9.39
CA LEU A 229 -10.97 -0.90 -7.98
C LEU A 229 -9.76 -1.06 -7.05
N GLY A 230 -8.87 -2.02 -7.33
CA GLY A 230 -7.62 -2.17 -6.57
C GLY A 230 -6.74 -0.93 -6.66
N ALA A 231 -6.55 -0.39 -7.87
CA ALA A 231 -5.81 0.86 -8.08
C ALA A 231 -6.45 2.04 -7.33
N LEU A 232 -7.78 2.17 -7.33
CA LEU A 232 -8.52 3.19 -6.61
C LEU A 232 -8.25 3.11 -5.10
N LEU A 233 -8.41 1.91 -4.51
CA LEU A 233 -8.23 1.71 -3.08
C LEU A 233 -6.79 1.97 -2.63
N LEU A 234 -5.80 1.41 -3.36
CA LEU A 234 -4.38 1.60 -3.07
C LEU A 234 -3.97 3.07 -3.22
N THR A 235 -4.40 3.71 -4.32
CA THR A 235 -4.07 5.12 -4.59
C THR A 235 -4.72 6.04 -3.57
N ALA A 236 -6.00 5.84 -3.25
CA ALA A 236 -6.69 6.63 -2.24
C ALA A 236 -6.01 6.50 -0.87
N ALA A 237 -5.66 5.27 -0.44
CA ALA A 237 -5.00 5.03 0.84
C ALA A 237 -3.64 5.76 0.93
N VAL A 238 -2.79 5.64 -0.10
CA VAL A 238 -1.47 6.29 -0.14
C VAL A 238 -1.60 7.81 -0.21
N CYS A 239 -2.47 8.33 -1.10
CA CYS A 239 -2.65 9.77 -1.28
C CYS A 239 -3.22 10.42 -0.02
N VAL A 240 -4.28 9.87 0.57
CA VAL A 240 -4.86 10.39 1.81
C VAL A 240 -3.84 10.32 2.95
N GLY A 241 -3.15 9.20 3.11
CA GLY A 241 -2.15 9.00 4.16
C GLY A 241 -0.99 10.00 4.09
N LEU A 242 -0.54 10.37 2.89
CA LEU A 242 0.60 11.27 2.70
C LEU A 242 0.21 12.75 2.62
N LEU A 243 -0.84 13.10 1.88
CA LEU A 243 -1.24 14.48 1.64
C LEU A 243 -2.01 15.09 2.82
N GLN A 244 -2.73 14.25 3.58
CA GLN A 244 -3.47 14.66 4.79
C GLN A 244 -2.64 14.51 6.09
N ARG A 245 -1.34 14.20 5.97
CA ARG A 245 -0.52 13.88 7.14
C ARG A 245 -0.54 14.96 8.22
N ASP A 246 -0.55 16.24 7.83
CA ASP A 246 -0.47 17.36 8.77
C ASP A 246 -1.82 17.58 9.47
N ASP A 247 -2.93 17.49 8.73
CA ASP A 247 -4.27 17.56 9.29
C ASP A 247 -4.58 16.33 10.16
N LEU A 248 -4.15 15.15 9.71
CA LEU A 248 -4.22 13.93 10.49
C LEU A 248 -3.41 14.03 11.78
N ALA A 249 -2.19 14.59 11.72
CA ALA A 249 -1.35 14.81 12.89
C ALA A 249 -2.01 15.80 13.89
N ALA A 250 -2.60 16.88 13.39
CA ALA A 250 -3.34 17.84 14.21
C ALA A 250 -4.58 17.20 14.86
N TRP A 251 -5.34 16.39 14.10
CA TRP A 251 -6.49 15.66 14.59
C TRP A 251 -6.12 14.61 15.65
N LEU A 252 -5.02 13.88 15.40
CA LEU A 252 -4.47 12.88 16.32
C LEU A 252 -3.87 13.50 17.59
N ALA A 253 -3.38 14.74 17.51
CA ALA A 253 -2.79 15.43 18.67
C ALA A 253 -3.80 15.58 19.82
N VAL A 254 -5.08 15.75 19.47
CA VAL A 254 -6.19 15.97 20.44
C VAL A 254 -6.81 14.65 20.91
N ARG A 255 -6.51 13.52 20.24
CA ARG A 255 -7.17 12.22 20.48
C ARG A 255 -6.16 11.13 20.79
N PRO A 256 -5.99 10.74 22.07
CA PRO A 256 -4.93 9.79 22.47
C PRO A 256 -5.13 8.38 21.85
N GLY A 257 -6.35 7.86 21.81
CA GLY A 257 -6.63 6.52 21.26
C GLY A 257 -6.24 6.36 19.80
N PRO A 258 -6.77 7.14 18.85
CA PRO A 258 -6.36 7.08 17.44
C PRO A 258 -4.88 7.38 17.21
N ARG A 259 -4.26 8.23 18.04
CA ARG A 259 -2.82 8.51 17.97
C ARG A 259 -1.98 7.27 18.28
N THR A 260 -2.33 6.52 19.31
CA THR A 260 -1.64 5.27 19.66
C THR A 260 -1.81 4.24 18.55
N LEU A 261 -3.02 4.08 18.00
CA LEU A 261 -3.27 3.18 16.86
C LEU A 261 -2.43 3.56 15.64
N PHE A 262 -2.37 4.83 15.28
CA PHE A 262 -1.58 5.29 14.14
C PHE A 262 -0.07 5.03 14.32
N ARG A 263 0.46 5.23 15.51
CA ARG A 263 1.87 4.92 15.83
C ARG A 263 2.13 3.41 15.81
N ALA A 264 1.23 2.63 16.38
CA ALA A 264 1.29 1.17 16.37
C ALA A 264 1.26 0.62 14.93
N THR A 265 0.35 1.11 14.09
CA THR A 265 0.28 0.77 12.66
C THR A 265 1.58 1.11 11.93
N GLY A 266 2.13 2.31 12.15
CA GLY A 266 3.41 2.69 11.55
C GLY A 266 4.59 1.80 12.00
N THR A 267 4.55 1.26 13.21
CA THR A 267 5.55 0.30 13.71
C THR A 267 5.33 -1.08 13.09
N ALA A 268 4.09 -1.55 13.03
CA ALA A 268 3.72 -2.83 12.42
C ALA A 268 4.07 -2.89 10.93
N VAL A 269 3.72 -1.86 10.16
CA VAL A 269 4.06 -1.78 8.71
C VAL A 269 5.57 -1.82 8.49
N ARG A 270 6.37 -1.10 9.30
CA ARG A 270 7.82 -1.14 9.16
C ARG A 270 8.40 -2.51 9.51
N ALA A 271 7.87 -3.15 10.55
CA ALA A 271 8.26 -4.51 10.91
C ALA A 271 7.92 -5.47 9.76
N MET A 272 6.71 -5.37 9.19
CA MET A 272 6.27 -6.19 8.07
C MET A 272 7.19 -6.04 6.86
N VAL A 273 7.52 -4.80 6.47
CA VAL A 273 8.44 -4.56 5.34
C VAL A 273 9.82 -5.19 5.59
N ILE A 274 10.36 -5.08 6.81
CA ILE A 274 11.67 -5.66 7.14
C ILE A 274 11.61 -7.19 7.13
N VAL A 275 10.56 -7.77 7.72
CA VAL A 275 10.37 -9.22 7.77
C VAL A 275 10.18 -9.79 6.37
N LEU A 276 9.31 -9.19 5.56
CA LEU A 276 9.11 -9.63 4.17
C LEU A 276 10.37 -9.46 3.32
N ALA A 277 11.11 -8.37 3.47
CA ALA A 277 12.38 -8.20 2.76
C ALA A 277 13.41 -9.28 3.16
N LEU A 278 13.45 -9.66 4.44
CA LEU A 278 14.32 -10.73 4.91
C LEU A 278 13.89 -12.09 4.34
N CYS A 279 12.61 -12.43 4.43
CA CYS A 279 12.07 -13.67 3.87
C CYS A 279 12.25 -13.72 2.34
N SER A 280 11.95 -12.62 1.62
CA SER A 280 12.18 -12.52 0.17
C SER A 280 13.63 -12.78 -0.21
N LEU A 281 14.58 -12.21 0.55
CA LEU A 281 16.00 -12.42 0.31
C LEU A 281 16.39 -13.87 0.52
N VAL A 282 15.92 -14.51 1.59
CA VAL A 282 16.18 -15.93 1.87
C VAL A 282 15.59 -16.80 0.78
N THR A 283 14.31 -16.60 0.42
CA THR A 283 13.64 -17.34 -0.66
C THR A 283 14.41 -17.21 -1.98
N PHE A 284 14.78 -15.99 -2.36
CA PHE A 284 15.50 -15.75 -3.60
C PHE A 284 16.87 -16.47 -3.61
N VAL A 285 17.62 -16.39 -2.50
CA VAL A 285 18.94 -17.05 -2.40
C VAL A 285 18.80 -18.57 -2.46
N VAL A 286 17.81 -19.14 -1.77
CA VAL A 286 17.59 -20.60 -1.77
C VAL A 286 17.21 -21.08 -3.18
N LEU A 287 16.30 -20.41 -3.87
CA LEU A 287 15.87 -20.78 -5.22
C LEU A 287 16.98 -20.54 -6.26
N ALA A 288 17.74 -19.45 -6.12
CA ALA A 288 18.87 -19.17 -7.01
C ALA A 288 20.06 -20.12 -6.82
N ALA A 289 20.19 -20.76 -5.65
CA ALA A 289 21.23 -21.75 -5.38
C ALA A 289 20.82 -23.18 -5.72
N ASN A 290 19.58 -23.42 -6.14
CA ASN A 290 19.07 -24.74 -6.50
C ASN A 290 19.12 -24.93 -8.03
N ASP A 291 20.18 -25.58 -8.50
CA ASP A 291 20.40 -25.82 -9.93
C ASP A 291 19.41 -26.86 -10.50
N GLU A 292 18.95 -27.83 -9.69
CA GLU A 292 18.01 -28.87 -10.13
C GLU A 292 16.65 -28.25 -10.48
N TRP A 293 16.12 -27.38 -9.61
CA TRP A 293 14.90 -26.67 -9.87
C TRP A 293 14.97 -25.78 -11.14
N GLN A 294 16.15 -25.16 -11.40
CA GLN A 294 16.34 -24.33 -12.59
C GLN A 294 16.42 -25.17 -13.87
N ALA A 295 16.92 -26.39 -13.78
CA ALA A 295 17.06 -27.29 -14.92
C ALA A 295 15.73 -27.94 -15.37
N GLU A 296 14.70 -27.97 -14.49
CA GLU A 296 13.38 -28.49 -14.82
C GLU A 296 12.57 -27.56 -15.73
N TRP A 297 12.98 -26.29 -15.84
CA TRP A 297 12.29 -25.32 -16.69
C TRP A 297 12.82 -25.37 -18.11
N GLU A 298 11.91 -25.22 -19.09
CA GLU A 298 12.28 -25.16 -20.49
C GLU A 298 13.24 -24.00 -20.75
N GLU A 299 14.14 -24.14 -21.73
CA GLU A 299 15.24 -23.19 -22.01
C GLU A 299 14.74 -21.76 -22.32
N ASP A 300 13.47 -21.60 -22.67
CA ASP A 300 12.89 -20.33 -23.13
C ASP A 300 12.50 -19.34 -22.02
N LEU A 301 12.28 -19.81 -20.78
CA LEU A 301 11.88 -18.97 -19.66
C LEU A 301 12.91 -19.00 -18.54
N ASN A 302 13.43 -17.83 -18.18
CA ASN A 302 14.28 -17.73 -17.00
C ASN A 302 13.45 -17.85 -15.72
N PRO A 303 13.56 -18.98 -14.96
CA PRO A 303 12.73 -19.23 -13.79
C PRO A 303 12.92 -18.19 -12.67
N LEU A 304 14.10 -17.55 -12.60
CA LEU A 304 14.35 -16.49 -11.62
C LEU A 304 13.52 -15.23 -11.86
N LEU A 305 13.14 -14.94 -13.12
CA LEU A 305 12.23 -13.82 -13.42
C LEU A 305 10.82 -14.12 -12.90
N LEU A 306 10.35 -15.36 -13.05
CA LEU A 306 9.06 -15.77 -12.50
C LEU A 306 9.07 -15.69 -10.98
N VAL A 307 10.14 -16.18 -10.35
CA VAL A 307 10.32 -16.06 -8.88
C VAL A 307 10.28 -14.60 -8.45
N LEU A 308 10.98 -13.72 -9.16
CA LEU A 308 10.98 -12.28 -8.84
C LEU A 308 9.58 -11.67 -8.92
N PHE A 309 8.75 -12.14 -9.86
CA PHE A 309 7.39 -11.68 -10.04
C PHE A 309 6.48 -12.01 -8.84
N VAL A 310 6.68 -13.18 -8.21
CA VAL A 310 5.89 -13.65 -7.07
C VAL A 310 6.67 -13.67 -5.76
N LEU A 311 7.85 -13.06 -5.72
CA LEU A 311 8.77 -13.16 -4.59
C LEU A 311 8.17 -12.78 -3.22
N PRO A 312 7.37 -11.70 -3.07
CA PRO A 312 6.73 -11.42 -1.79
C PRO A 312 5.64 -12.42 -1.41
N ASN A 313 4.96 -13.05 -2.39
CA ASN A 313 4.01 -14.13 -2.12
C ASN A 313 4.73 -15.32 -1.49
N LEU A 314 5.82 -15.76 -2.13
CA LEU A 314 6.68 -16.84 -1.60
C LEU A 314 7.27 -16.48 -0.23
N ALA A 315 7.63 -15.23 -0.01
CA ALA A 315 8.14 -14.76 1.29
C ALA A 315 7.08 -14.85 2.40
N ILE A 316 5.81 -14.59 2.08
CA ILE A 316 4.69 -14.73 3.02
C ILE A 316 4.47 -16.21 3.32
N THR A 317 4.48 -17.06 2.30
CA THR A 317 4.37 -18.51 2.43
C THR A 317 5.51 -19.07 3.29
N LEU A 318 6.77 -18.67 2.99
CA LEU A 318 7.93 -19.06 3.80
C LEU A 318 7.81 -18.60 5.25
N LEU A 319 7.29 -17.40 5.49
CA LEU A 319 7.09 -16.89 6.84
C LEU A 319 6.05 -17.72 7.60
N GLY A 320 4.92 -18.06 6.95
CA GLY A 320 3.89 -18.94 7.52
C GLY A 320 4.47 -20.32 7.87
N LEU A 321 5.16 -20.95 6.91
CA LEU A 321 5.83 -22.24 7.08
C LEU A 321 6.88 -22.17 8.21
N SER A 322 7.67 -21.09 8.29
CA SER A 322 8.68 -20.90 9.34
C SER A 322 8.10 -20.76 10.74
N TRP A 323 6.85 -20.42 10.85
CA TRP A 323 6.11 -20.40 12.12
C TRP A 323 5.36 -21.69 12.41
N GLY A 324 5.29 -22.63 11.46
CA GLY A 324 4.71 -23.95 11.63
C GLY A 324 3.37 -24.14 10.92
N ALA A 325 2.89 -23.16 10.15
CA ALA A 325 1.71 -23.35 9.31
C ALA A 325 2.06 -24.19 8.09
N SER A 326 1.13 -25.03 7.63
CA SER A 326 1.27 -25.81 6.40
C SER A 326 0.76 -25.02 5.18
N VAL A 327 1.30 -25.37 4.02
CA VAL A 327 0.76 -25.01 2.71
C VAL A 327 -0.18 -26.13 2.32
N GLN A 328 -1.42 -25.79 2.00
CA GLN A 328 -2.42 -26.75 1.52
C GLN A 328 -2.59 -26.58 0.02
N GLY A 329 -2.57 -27.70 -0.69
CA GLY A 329 -3.01 -27.86 -2.05
C GLY A 329 -4.36 -28.59 -2.06
N GLU A 330 -5.38 -27.96 -2.59
CA GLU A 330 -6.67 -28.58 -2.82
C GLU A 330 -6.88 -28.74 -4.32
N ALA A 331 -7.02 -29.95 -4.81
CA ALA A 331 -7.35 -30.24 -6.20
C ALA A 331 -8.73 -30.91 -6.24
N GLY A 332 -9.66 -30.27 -6.91
CA GLY A 332 -11.00 -30.80 -7.17
C GLY A 332 -11.21 -31.03 -8.65
N ARG A 333 -11.67 -32.19 -9.05
CA ARG A 333 -12.07 -32.48 -10.43
C ARG A 333 -13.51 -32.99 -10.43
N THR A 334 -14.38 -32.28 -11.12
CA THR A 334 -15.76 -32.65 -11.30
C THR A 334 -15.97 -32.98 -12.78
N ARG A 335 -16.48 -34.16 -13.06
CA ARG A 335 -16.81 -34.59 -14.43
C ARG A 335 -18.35 -34.71 -14.51
N TYR A 336 -18.92 -33.97 -15.43
CA TYR A 336 -20.32 -34.11 -15.82
C TYR A 336 -20.33 -34.83 -17.16
N GLY A 337 -20.90 -36.03 -17.18
CA GLY A 337 -21.15 -36.79 -18.39
C GLY A 337 -22.45 -37.56 -18.23
N ASP A 338 -23.23 -37.64 -19.27
CA ASP A 338 -24.39 -38.53 -19.32
C ASP A 338 -23.87 -39.95 -19.53
N ASP A 339 -23.43 -40.61 -18.42
CA ASP A 339 -23.05 -42.02 -18.42
C ASP A 339 -24.29 -42.89 -18.57
N THR A 340 -24.89 -42.83 -19.75
CA THR A 340 -25.75 -43.91 -20.24
C THR A 340 -24.92 -45.06 -20.83
N SER A 341 -23.86 -45.47 -20.12
CA SER A 341 -23.25 -46.76 -20.39
C SER A 341 -24.21 -47.82 -19.83
N TYR A 342 -25.05 -48.35 -20.72
CA TYR A 342 -25.79 -49.57 -20.50
C TYR A 342 -24.80 -50.72 -20.30
N ASP A 343 -24.30 -50.89 -19.10
CA ASP A 343 -23.69 -52.16 -18.72
C ASP A 343 -24.83 -53.15 -18.46
N SER A 344 -25.10 -53.97 -19.48
CA SER A 344 -26.13 -54.98 -19.50
C SER A 344 -25.76 -56.21 -18.65
N SER A 345 -25.26 -56.01 -17.43
CA SER A 345 -25.10 -57.09 -16.45
C SER A 345 -25.97 -56.80 -15.22
N GLY A 346 -27.14 -57.45 -15.23
CA GLY A 346 -28.20 -57.42 -14.25
C GLY A 346 -27.80 -57.30 -12.78
N GLY A 347 -28.04 -56.13 -12.25
CA GLY A 347 -28.00 -55.85 -10.82
C GLY A 347 -28.88 -54.67 -10.52
N TYR A 348 -30.01 -54.91 -9.83
CA TYR A 348 -30.90 -53.88 -9.31
C TYR A 348 -30.14 -53.04 -8.26
N GLY A 349 -29.49 -51.99 -8.69
CA GLY A 349 -28.94 -50.97 -7.83
C GLY A 349 -29.32 -49.61 -8.39
N LEU A 350 -30.19 -48.88 -7.72
CA LEU A 350 -30.40 -47.45 -7.94
C LEU A 350 -29.07 -46.74 -7.66
N VAL A 351 -28.25 -46.57 -8.70
CA VAL A 351 -27.08 -45.67 -8.63
C VAL A 351 -27.63 -44.28 -8.86
N GLU A 352 -27.80 -43.57 -7.78
CA GLU A 352 -28.03 -42.14 -7.77
C GLU A 352 -26.77 -41.51 -8.39
N SER A 353 -26.82 -41.13 -9.67
CA SER A 353 -25.75 -40.43 -10.38
C SER A 353 -25.66 -39.01 -9.85
N GLY A 354 -25.01 -38.90 -8.69
CA GLY A 354 -24.53 -37.61 -8.21
C GLY A 354 -23.22 -37.22 -8.93
N PRO A 355 -22.90 -35.97 -9.01
CA PRO A 355 -21.60 -35.53 -9.54
C PRO A 355 -20.49 -36.12 -8.67
N TYR A 356 -19.75 -37.07 -9.21
CA TYR A 356 -18.55 -37.61 -8.56
C TYR A 356 -17.43 -36.55 -8.70
N GLY A 357 -17.16 -35.82 -7.62
CA GLY A 357 -15.98 -34.99 -7.51
C GLY A 357 -14.91 -35.70 -6.70
N ASP A 358 -13.78 -35.99 -7.29
CA ASP A 358 -12.60 -36.39 -6.54
C ASP A 358 -11.95 -35.11 -6.00
N TYR A 359 -11.89 -35.03 -4.67
CA TYR A 359 -11.17 -33.95 -3.99
C TYR A 359 -9.92 -34.53 -3.35
N GLU A 360 -8.78 -34.15 -3.87
CA GLU A 360 -7.49 -34.46 -3.30
C GLU A 360 -7.01 -33.25 -2.50
N ARG A 361 -6.63 -33.49 -1.25
CA ARG A 361 -6.04 -32.45 -0.40
C ARG A 361 -4.68 -32.93 0.04
N GLU A 362 -3.66 -32.18 -0.33
CA GLU A 362 -2.30 -32.39 0.12
C GLU A 362 -1.87 -31.24 1.02
N SER A 363 -1.10 -31.54 2.05
CA SER A 363 -0.51 -30.54 2.94
C SER A 363 1.01 -30.68 2.94
N PHE A 364 1.70 -29.54 2.88
CA PHE A 364 3.15 -29.45 2.98
C PHE A 364 3.51 -28.57 4.17
N GLY A 365 4.04 -29.17 5.22
CA GLY A 365 4.44 -28.49 6.44
C GLY A 365 5.94 -28.67 6.74
N LEU A 366 6.30 -28.44 8.00
CA LEU A 366 7.71 -28.60 8.45
C LEU A 366 8.18 -30.05 8.45
N SER A 367 7.29 -31.03 8.63
CA SER A 367 7.62 -32.46 8.56
C SER A 367 8.01 -32.84 7.14
N GLU A 368 7.16 -32.50 6.19
CA GLU A 368 7.37 -32.78 4.76
C GLU A 368 8.60 -32.05 4.22
N LEU A 369 8.86 -30.83 4.72
CA LEU A 369 10.11 -30.10 4.41
C LEU A 369 11.35 -30.87 4.90
N GLY A 370 11.24 -31.49 6.08
CA GLY A 370 12.32 -32.33 6.64
C GLY A 370 12.60 -33.58 5.83
N ASP A 371 11.54 -34.19 5.29
CA ASP A 371 11.63 -35.40 4.46
C ASP A 371 12.07 -35.07 3.03
N ALA A 372 11.57 -33.98 2.45
CA ALA A 372 11.89 -33.57 1.09
C ALA A 372 13.32 -33.03 0.91
N VAL A 373 13.83 -32.31 1.91
CA VAL A 373 15.17 -31.68 1.83
C VAL A 373 16.12 -32.32 2.83
N ASN A 374 15.96 -32.00 4.09
CA ASN A 374 16.66 -32.60 5.24
C ASN A 374 16.20 -31.91 6.55
N SER A 375 16.54 -32.49 7.71
CA SER A 375 16.21 -31.93 9.02
C SER A 375 16.82 -30.55 9.29
N TRP A 376 17.93 -30.19 8.64
CA TRP A 376 18.53 -28.84 8.78
C TRP A 376 17.71 -27.76 8.11
N ALA A 377 16.95 -28.07 7.06
CA ALA A 377 16.01 -27.13 6.44
C ALA A 377 14.92 -26.71 7.43
N VAL A 378 14.41 -27.65 8.23
CA VAL A 378 13.45 -27.38 9.31
C VAL A 378 14.04 -26.46 10.38
N VAL A 379 15.29 -26.73 10.81
CA VAL A 379 16.00 -25.89 11.78
C VAL A 379 16.22 -24.49 11.20
N GLY A 380 16.58 -24.39 9.92
CA GLY A 380 16.72 -23.12 9.22
C GLY A 380 15.42 -22.32 9.16
N ALA A 381 14.31 -22.97 8.79
CA ALA A 381 13.00 -22.35 8.73
C ALA A 381 12.54 -21.84 10.12
N LEU A 382 12.63 -22.65 11.16
CA LEU A 382 12.28 -22.25 12.53
C LEU A 382 13.17 -21.11 13.04
N THR A 383 14.47 -21.13 12.71
CA THR A 383 15.40 -20.04 13.06
C THR A 383 15.01 -18.74 12.37
N LEU A 384 14.67 -18.80 11.09
CA LEU A 384 14.16 -17.64 10.34
C LEU A 384 12.88 -17.10 10.98
N GLY A 385 11.92 -17.96 11.31
CA GLY A 385 10.68 -17.60 11.99
C GLY A 385 10.94 -16.90 13.33
N ALA A 386 11.86 -17.44 14.14
CA ALA A 386 12.27 -16.85 15.41
C ALA A 386 12.91 -15.47 15.22
N VAL A 387 13.81 -15.30 14.24
CA VAL A 387 14.43 -14.01 13.92
C VAL A 387 13.39 -12.99 13.47
N CYS A 388 12.46 -13.38 12.61
CA CYS A 388 11.37 -12.50 12.15
C CYS A 388 10.48 -12.05 13.31
N ALA A 389 10.10 -12.97 14.19
CA ALA A 389 9.32 -12.66 15.38
C ALA A 389 10.09 -11.73 16.34
N LEU A 390 11.39 -11.96 16.56
CA LEU A 390 12.24 -11.09 17.38
C LEU A 390 12.40 -9.70 16.78
N VAL A 391 12.56 -9.57 15.46
CA VAL A 391 12.62 -8.27 14.76
C VAL A 391 11.37 -7.46 15.04
N LEU A 392 10.19 -8.09 14.90
CA LEU A 392 8.91 -7.47 15.24
C LEU A 392 8.87 -7.02 16.71
N GLY A 393 9.14 -7.95 17.61
CA GLY A 393 9.08 -7.69 19.07
C GLY A 393 10.02 -6.55 19.49
N VAL A 394 11.27 -6.56 19.02
CA VAL A 394 12.27 -5.52 19.32
C VAL A 394 11.86 -4.16 18.73
N LEU A 395 11.35 -4.12 17.50
CA LEU A 395 10.86 -2.88 16.90
C LEU A 395 9.66 -2.32 17.69
N ALA A 396 8.72 -3.18 18.06
CA ALA A 396 7.59 -2.80 18.88
C ALA A 396 8.05 -2.28 20.26
N ALA A 397 8.92 -3.01 20.96
CA ALA A 397 9.44 -2.61 22.29
C ALA A 397 10.22 -1.28 22.26
N ARG A 398 11.00 -1.01 21.20
CA ARG A 398 11.81 0.21 21.08
C ARG A 398 11.02 1.45 20.68
N ARG A 399 9.87 1.28 20.02
CA ARG A 399 9.08 2.40 19.47
C ARG A 399 7.81 2.69 20.22
N SER A 400 7.33 1.76 21.03
CA SER A 400 6.13 1.92 21.84
C SER A 400 6.42 2.65 23.14
N SER A 401 5.51 3.52 23.56
CA SER A 401 5.60 4.25 24.82
C SER A 401 5.18 3.40 26.03
N GLY A 402 4.56 2.25 25.80
CA GLY A 402 4.10 1.33 26.83
C GLY A 402 3.63 -0.01 26.29
N ARG A 403 3.34 -0.96 27.19
CA ARG A 403 2.92 -2.33 26.81
C ARG A 403 1.66 -2.36 25.96
N GLY A 404 0.68 -1.49 26.23
CA GLY A 404 -0.55 -1.44 25.43
C GLY A 404 -0.31 -1.06 23.97
N GLU A 405 0.57 -0.07 23.69
CA GLU A 405 0.94 0.31 22.33
C GLU A 405 1.73 -0.80 21.63
N GLN A 406 2.58 -1.52 22.37
CA GLN A 406 3.34 -2.65 21.87
C GLN A 406 2.43 -3.81 21.44
N LEU A 407 1.47 -4.20 22.30
CA LEU A 407 0.48 -5.24 21.98
C LEU A 407 -0.42 -4.83 20.81
N LEU A 408 -0.77 -3.55 20.76
CA LEU A 408 -1.54 -3.01 19.63
C LEU A 408 -0.74 -3.12 18.30
N ALA A 409 0.57 -2.82 18.34
CA ALA A 409 1.43 -2.99 17.15
C ALA A 409 1.55 -4.46 16.74
N ALA A 410 1.65 -5.38 17.70
CA ALA A 410 1.61 -6.81 17.46
C ALA A 410 0.28 -7.27 16.83
N GLY A 411 -0.85 -6.79 17.35
CA GLY A 411 -2.18 -7.08 16.81
C GLY A 411 -2.39 -6.53 15.40
N VAL A 412 -1.91 -5.32 15.11
CA VAL A 412 -1.96 -4.77 13.74
C VAL A 412 -1.06 -5.56 12.79
N PHE A 413 0.14 -5.95 13.23
CA PHE A 413 1.02 -6.80 12.42
C PHE A 413 0.38 -8.15 12.12
N PHE A 414 -0.24 -8.78 13.13
CA PHE A 414 -0.99 -10.02 12.98
C PHE A 414 -2.11 -9.89 11.93
N GLY A 415 -2.94 -8.83 12.03
CA GLY A 415 -4.00 -8.58 11.06
C GLY A 415 -3.48 -8.34 9.64
N LEU A 416 -2.35 -7.60 9.49
CA LEU A 416 -1.70 -7.40 8.20
C LEU A 416 -1.14 -8.71 7.63
N PHE A 417 -0.54 -9.56 8.48
CA PHE A 417 -0.02 -10.84 8.04
C PHE A 417 -1.14 -11.77 7.57
N LEU A 418 -2.25 -11.87 8.31
CA LEU A 418 -3.42 -12.66 7.89
C LEU A 418 -4.00 -12.17 6.55
N LEU A 419 -4.10 -10.85 6.38
CA LEU A 419 -4.57 -10.27 5.12
C LEU A 419 -3.64 -10.63 3.96
N LEU A 420 -2.32 -10.52 4.16
CA LEU A 420 -1.34 -10.86 3.14
C LEU A 420 -1.31 -12.37 2.86
N ALA A 421 -1.43 -13.21 3.88
CA ALA A 421 -1.53 -14.67 3.73
C ALA A 421 -2.75 -15.06 2.88
N GLY A 422 -3.91 -14.43 3.13
CA GLY A 422 -5.10 -14.67 2.32
C GLY A 422 -5.00 -14.20 0.87
N VAL A 423 -4.19 -13.16 0.60
CA VAL A 423 -3.98 -12.63 -0.77
C VAL A 423 -2.83 -13.35 -1.50
N SER A 424 -1.91 -13.98 -0.77
CA SER A 424 -0.71 -14.61 -1.35
C SER A 424 -0.97 -15.96 -2.00
N GLY A 425 -2.14 -16.57 -1.79
CA GLY A 425 -2.51 -17.86 -2.36
C GLY A 425 -2.63 -17.82 -3.89
N LEU A 426 -2.53 -18.98 -4.49
CA LEU A 426 -2.69 -19.25 -5.92
C LEU A 426 -3.98 -20.08 -6.08
N GLY A 427 -4.95 -19.57 -6.81
CA GLY A 427 -6.12 -20.33 -7.25
C GLY A 427 -6.10 -20.49 -8.76
N MET A 428 -6.40 -21.69 -9.23
CA MET A 428 -6.54 -22.03 -10.64
C MET A 428 -7.86 -22.74 -10.84
N GLU A 429 -8.71 -22.22 -11.70
CA GLU A 429 -9.95 -22.85 -12.11
C GLU A 429 -9.85 -23.21 -13.59
N THR A 430 -10.16 -24.45 -13.91
CA THR A 430 -10.23 -24.91 -15.29
C THR A 430 -11.63 -25.44 -15.54
N SER A 431 -12.24 -25.00 -16.64
CA SER A 431 -13.51 -25.56 -17.12
C SER A 431 -13.39 -25.87 -18.59
N GLY A 432 -13.95 -27.00 -18.99
CA GLY A 432 -13.99 -27.40 -20.39
C GLY A 432 -15.29 -28.11 -20.69
N SER A 433 -15.89 -27.81 -21.83
CA SER A 433 -17.05 -28.53 -22.36
C SER A 433 -16.76 -28.95 -23.81
N ALA A 434 -17.14 -30.15 -24.17
CA ALA A 434 -17.08 -30.64 -25.54
C ALA A 434 -18.43 -31.29 -25.91
N THR A 435 -18.99 -30.85 -27.03
CA THR A 435 -20.20 -31.42 -27.59
C THR A 435 -19.87 -32.27 -28.82
N ALA A 436 -20.28 -33.54 -28.81
CA ALA A 436 -20.22 -34.39 -30.00
C ALA A 436 -21.65 -34.68 -30.50
N GLU A 437 -21.85 -34.82 -31.83
CA GLU A 437 -23.17 -34.95 -32.47
C GLU A 437 -24.07 -36.11 -31.96
N LEU A 438 -23.54 -37.03 -31.21
CA LEU A 438 -24.30 -38.14 -30.59
C LEU A 438 -24.79 -37.80 -29.19
N SER A 439 -25.18 -36.56 -28.92
CA SER A 439 -25.83 -36.09 -27.68
C SER A 439 -25.10 -36.38 -26.36
N THR A 440 -23.79 -36.57 -26.40
CA THR A 440 -22.99 -36.71 -25.20
C THR A 440 -22.25 -35.42 -24.95
N GLU A 441 -22.76 -34.58 -24.05
CA GLU A 441 -22.11 -33.40 -23.56
C GLU A 441 -21.17 -33.79 -22.40
N PHE A 442 -19.88 -33.59 -22.58
CA PHE A 442 -18.91 -33.80 -21.52
C PHE A 442 -18.47 -32.44 -20.99
N ALA A 443 -18.73 -32.20 -19.75
CA ALA A 443 -18.15 -31.03 -19.05
C ALA A 443 -17.17 -31.50 -17.97
N VAL A 444 -16.00 -30.91 -17.96
CA VAL A 444 -14.98 -31.14 -16.94
C VAL A 444 -14.69 -29.81 -16.27
N ALA A 445 -14.80 -29.76 -14.98
CA ALA A 445 -14.35 -28.62 -14.18
C ALA A 445 -13.24 -29.10 -13.23
N GLY A 446 -12.15 -28.36 -13.19
CA GLY A 446 -11.05 -28.59 -12.27
C GLY A 446 -10.78 -27.31 -11.47
N GLN A 447 -10.51 -27.47 -10.20
CA GLN A 447 -10.11 -26.38 -9.33
C GLN A 447 -8.85 -26.81 -8.59
N VAL A 448 -7.85 -25.96 -8.57
CA VAL A 448 -6.62 -26.13 -7.80
C VAL A 448 -6.39 -24.86 -6.99
N ASP A 449 -6.42 -24.99 -5.69
CA ASP A 449 -6.10 -23.91 -4.78
C ASP A 449 -4.85 -24.27 -3.98
N VAL A 450 -3.84 -23.40 -3.99
CA VAL A 450 -2.61 -23.56 -3.23
C VAL A 450 -2.42 -22.33 -2.35
N GLY A 451 -2.38 -22.54 -1.06
CA GLY A 451 -2.21 -21.45 -0.11
C GLY A 451 -1.83 -21.94 1.29
N LEU A 452 -1.59 -21.01 2.16
CA LEU A 452 -1.37 -21.31 3.57
C LEU A 452 -2.70 -21.73 4.23
N ASP A 453 -2.67 -22.78 5.07
CA ASP A 453 -3.82 -23.10 5.92
C ASP A 453 -4.12 -21.94 6.87
N ILE A 454 -5.26 -21.30 6.66
CA ILE A 454 -5.66 -20.11 7.41
C ILE A 454 -5.83 -20.40 8.90
N ALA A 455 -6.29 -21.59 9.28
CA ALA A 455 -6.48 -21.96 10.68
C ALA A 455 -5.13 -22.11 11.40
N GLU A 456 -4.17 -22.78 10.76
CA GLU A 456 -2.81 -22.92 11.29
C GLU A 456 -2.05 -21.59 11.30
N VAL A 457 -2.16 -20.81 10.22
CA VAL A 457 -1.61 -19.45 10.16
C VAL A 457 -2.12 -18.60 11.31
N LEU A 458 -3.42 -18.63 11.58
CA LEU A 458 -4.01 -17.87 12.68
C LEU A 458 -3.43 -18.32 14.03
N LEU A 459 -3.37 -19.63 14.27
CA LEU A 459 -2.89 -20.18 15.53
C LEU A 459 -1.40 -19.90 15.76
N PHE A 460 -0.56 -20.27 14.79
CA PHE A 460 0.90 -20.18 14.95
C PHE A 460 1.40 -18.74 14.88
N SER A 461 0.85 -17.91 13.99
CA SER A 461 1.25 -16.50 13.93
C SER A 461 0.84 -15.74 15.19
N LEU A 462 -0.34 -16.04 15.76
CA LEU A 462 -0.75 -15.46 17.04
C LEU A 462 0.26 -15.83 18.13
N LEU A 463 0.64 -17.12 18.21
CA LEU A 463 1.63 -17.60 19.19
C LEU A 463 2.97 -16.86 19.05
N TRP A 464 3.58 -16.88 17.85
CA TRP A 464 4.90 -16.30 17.61
C TRP A 464 4.93 -14.78 17.79
N ILE A 465 3.94 -14.07 17.24
CA ILE A 465 3.87 -12.60 17.30
C ILE A 465 3.70 -12.10 18.73
N PHE A 466 2.76 -12.71 19.48
CA PHE A 466 2.51 -12.27 20.85
C PHE A 466 3.60 -12.76 21.81
N ALA A 467 4.15 -13.97 21.63
CA ALA A 467 5.30 -14.42 22.40
C ALA A 467 6.49 -13.46 22.22
N ALA A 468 6.80 -13.07 20.99
CA ALA A 468 7.86 -12.09 20.71
C ALA A 468 7.55 -10.72 21.32
N ALA A 469 6.31 -10.25 21.24
CA ALA A 469 5.90 -8.99 21.85
C ALA A 469 6.07 -9.02 23.39
N PHE A 470 5.79 -10.13 24.05
CA PHE A 470 5.98 -10.28 25.49
C PHE A 470 7.46 -10.41 25.88
N LEU A 471 8.27 -11.15 25.13
CA LEU A 471 9.67 -11.44 25.45
C LEU A 471 10.61 -10.28 25.12
N ALA A 472 10.34 -9.53 24.04
CA ALA A 472 11.24 -8.51 23.54
C ALA A 472 11.60 -7.40 24.55
N PRO A 473 10.71 -6.88 25.41
CA PRO A 473 11.09 -5.88 26.42
C PRO A 473 12.18 -6.39 27.38
N TYR A 474 12.10 -7.65 27.76
CA TYR A 474 13.09 -8.27 28.65
C TYR A 474 14.44 -8.42 27.94
N LEU A 475 14.43 -8.85 26.67
CA LEU A 475 15.64 -8.96 25.86
C LEU A 475 16.30 -7.61 25.64
N VAL A 476 15.52 -6.57 25.36
CA VAL A 476 16.02 -5.20 25.17
C VAL A 476 16.62 -4.64 26.48
N GLN A 477 16.03 -4.95 27.63
CA GLN A 477 16.55 -4.58 28.94
C GLN A 477 17.86 -5.31 29.25
N MET A 478 17.95 -6.63 29.01
CA MET A 478 19.17 -7.41 29.20
C MET A 478 20.32 -6.95 28.30
N ALA A 479 20.01 -6.49 27.10
CA ALA A 479 20.99 -5.93 26.16
C ALA A 479 21.45 -4.50 26.55
N GLY A 480 21.08 -3.97 27.71
CA GLY A 480 21.47 -2.65 28.21
C GLY A 480 20.96 -1.46 27.38
N ALA A 481 20.04 -1.71 26.45
CA ALA A 481 19.39 -0.64 25.69
C ALA A 481 18.35 0.03 26.61
N ARG A 482 18.64 1.26 27.05
CA ARG A 482 17.67 2.05 27.81
C ARG A 482 16.42 2.20 26.95
N THR A 483 15.32 1.62 27.39
CA THR A 483 13.99 2.02 26.91
C THR A 483 13.90 3.53 27.13
N ALA A 484 13.59 4.27 26.07
CA ALA A 484 13.44 5.71 26.18
C ALA A 484 12.23 5.99 27.10
N VAL A 485 12.50 6.12 28.38
CA VAL A 485 11.56 6.72 29.31
C VAL A 485 11.50 8.17 28.89
N ILE A 486 10.47 8.53 28.10
CA ILE A 486 10.15 9.94 27.88
C ILE A 486 9.81 10.48 29.27
N PRO A 487 10.63 11.40 29.84
CA PRO A 487 10.26 12.01 31.10
C PRO A 487 8.86 12.62 30.93
N PRO A 488 7.99 12.51 31.93
CA PRO A 488 6.68 13.14 31.88
C PRO A 488 6.89 14.61 31.48
N PRO A 489 6.05 15.17 30.60
CA PRO A 489 6.17 16.57 30.23
C PRO A 489 6.14 17.36 31.53
N VAL A 490 7.26 18.02 31.84
CA VAL A 490 7.33 18.96 32.93
C VAL A 490 6.20 19.94 32.65
N PRO A 491 5.21 20.09 33.57
CA PRO A 491 4.16 21.07 33.37
C PRO A 491 4.86 22.40 33.12
N ALA A 492 4.63 22.98 31.93
CA ALA A 492 5.15 24.28 31.59
C ALA A 492 4.71 25.20 32.75
N MET A 493 5.65 25.61 33.59
CA MET A 493 5.36 26.69 34.53
C MET A 493 4.76 27.81 33.67
N PRO A 494 3.60 28.35 34.06
CA PRO A 494 3.06 29.49 33.32
C PRO A 494 4.18 30.53 33.35
N SER A 495 4.72 30.83 32.13
CA SER A 495 5.60 31.97 31.95
C SER A 495 4.79 33.14 32.50
N SER A 496 5.22 33.71 33.61
CA SER A 496 4.70 34.98 34.09
C SER A 496 4.87 35.96 32.94
N GLY A 497 3.81 36.09 32.16
CA GLY A 497 3.73 37.07 31.09
C GLY A 497 3.95 38.45 31.71
N PRO A 498 4.52 39.39 31.01
CA PRO A 498 4.65 40.74 31.50
C PRO A 498 3.24 41.22 31.89
N THR A 499 3.01 41.40 33.16
CA THR A 499 1.83 42.07 33.72
C THR A 499 1.83 43.47 33.11
N LEU A 500 0.98 43.71 32.11
CA LEU A 500 0.60 45.03 31.65
C LEU A 500 0.00 45.73 32.87
N GLY A 501 0.83 46.46 33.59
CA GLY A 501 0.39 47.32 34.67
C GLY A 501 -0.59 48.33 34.15
N HIS A 502 -1.84 48.19 34.50
CA HIS A 502 -2.84 49.27 34.39
C HIS A 502 -2.38 50.37 35.34
N GLY A 503 -1.68 51.38 34.79
CA GLY A 503 -1.34 52.58 35.50
C GLY A 503 -2.60 53.31 35.95
N VAL A 504 -2.84 53.33 37.26
CA VAL A 504 -3.79 54.22 37.90
C VAL A 504 -3.21 55.65 37.80
N PRO A 505 -3.91 56.62 37.20
CA PRO A 505 -3.40 58.01 37.10
C PRO A 505 -3.49 58.65 38.48
N GLY A 506 -2.35 59.03 39.07
CA GLY A 506 -2.38 59.93 40.19
C GLY A 506 -1.43 59.70 41.38
N GLN A 507 -0.45 58.77 41.30
CA GLN A 507 0.55 58.69 42.39
C GLN A 507 1.89 59.30 41.93
N PRO A 508 2.47 60.25 42.66
CA PRO A 508 3.82 60.77 42.40
C PRO A 508 4.84 59.67 42.63
N THR A 509 5.60 59.34 41.60
CA THR A 509 6.70 58.37 41.59
C THR A 509 7.86 58.90 42.47
N ALA A 510 8.20 58.17 43.50
CA ALA A 510 9.43 58.34 44.24
C ALA A 510 10.62 58.00 43.31
N PRO A 511 11.78 58.73 43.44
CA PRO A 511 12.93 58.46 42.59
C PRO A 511 13.48 57.07 42.90
N ALA A 512 13.71 56.28 41.84
CA ALA A 512 14.28 54.95 41.89
C ALA A 512 15.69 54.97 42.48
N PRO A 513 16.08 54.02 43.30
CA PRO A 513 17.44 53.87 43.78
C PRO A 513 18.35 53.56 42.58
N TYR A 514 19.50 54.26 42.62
CA TYR A 514 20.58 54.09 41.64
C TYR A 514 21.15 52.68 41.74
N GLU A 515 20.84 51.78 40.76
CA GLU A 515 21.54 50.51 40.60
C GLU A 515 22.88 50.77 39.90
N PRO A 516 24.00 50.34 40.49
CA PRO A 516 25.30 50.45 39.83
C PRO A 516 25.30 49.55 38.58
N PRO A 517 25.99 49.94 37.49
CA PRO A 517 26.06 49.16 36.26
C PRO A 517 26.67 47.79 36.57
N LEU A 518 25.89 46.73 36.31
CA LEU A 518 26.40 45.36 36.26
C LEU A 518 27.52 45.29 35.23
N VAL A 519 28.74 45.07 35.73
CA VAL A 519 29.89 44.72 34.88
C VAL A 519 29.56 43.42 34.17
N GLU A 520 29.31 43.48 32.88
CA GLU A 520 29.17 42.36 32.01
C GLU A 520 30.50 41.57 31.99
N LEU A 521 30.55 40.54 32.88
CA LEU A 521 31.60 39.54 32.83
C LEU A 521 31.45 38.82 31.49
N GLY A 522 32.38 39.12 30.58
CA GLY A 522 32.42 38.57 29.24
C GLY A 522 32.13 37.08 29.25
N HIS A 523 31.12 36.71 28.51
CA HIS A 523 30.86 35.31 28.17
C HIS A 523 32.09 34.77 27.43
N HIS A 524 32.97 34.05 28.16
CA HIS A 524 33.90 33.15 27.52
C HIS A 524 33.07 32.20 26.64
N HIS A 525 33.07 32.43 25.33
CA HIS A 525 32.66 31.45 24.35
C HIS A 525 33.55 30.22 24.57
N LEU A 526 33.06 29.25 25.36
CA LEU A 526 33.55 27.90 25.27
C LEU A 526 33.37 27.46 23.81
N PRO A 527 34.44 26.97 23.14
CA PRO A 527 34.31 26.45 21.79
C PRO A 527 33.17 25.42 21.80
N PRO A 528 32.29 25.42 20.78
CA PRO A 528 31.20 24.47 20.72
C PRO A 528 31.80 23.07 20.84
N THR A 529 31.45 22.35 21.91
CA THR A 529 31.80 20.97 22.07
C THR A 529 31.17 20.26 20.89
N GLU A 530 31.99 19.82 19.92
CA GLU A 530 31.51 18.98 18.83
C GLU A 530 30.67 17.85 19.44
N PRO A 531 29.41 17.67 19.01
CA PRO A 531 28.62 16.57 19.48
C PRO A 531 29.41 15.29 19.15
N PRO A 532 29.55 14.33 20.09
CA PRO A 532 30.28 13.10 19.84
C PRO A 532 29.72 12.51 18.56
N LYS A 533 30.58 12.33 17.54
CA LYS A 533 30.24 11.67 16.27
C LYS A 533 29.52 10.37 16.62
N SER A 534 28.19 10.37 16.48
CA SER A 534 27.41 9.18 16.65
C SER A 534 27.93 8.20 15.60
N ARG A 535 28.77 7.25 16.03
CA ARG A 535 29.09 6.07 15.22
C ARG A 535 27.78 5.59 14.66
N SER A 536 27.66 5.64 13.33
CA SER A 536 26.39 5.49 12.64
C SER A 536 25.74 4.20 13.12
N ARG A 537 24.69 4.33 13.92
CA ARG A 537 23.87 3.21 14.41
C ARG A 537 23.39 2.35 13.24
N THR A 538 23.29 2.94 12.06
CA THR A 538 23.00 2.26 10.79
C THR A 538 24.04 1.20 10.47
N LEU A 539 25.35 1.49 10.65
CA LEU A 539 26.41 0.53 10.36
C LEU A 539 26.36 -0.66 11.34
N THR A 540 26.07 -0.40 12.62
CA THR A 540 25.91 -1.46 13.62
C THR A 540 24.69 -2.33 13.29
N TRP A 541 23.60 -1.74 12.79
CA TRP A 541 22.41 -2.47 12.37
C TRP A 541 22.65 -3.28 11.10
N VAL A 542 23.32 -2.72 10.11
CA VAL A 542 23.71 -3.44 8.88
C VAL A 542 24.62 -4.61 9.22
N LEU A 543 25.61 -4.41 10.11
CA LEU A 543 26.49 -5.49 10.57
C LEU A 543 25.75 -6.54 11.40
N THR A 544 24.78 -6.16 12.24
CA THR A 544 23.99 -7.13 13.02
C THR A 544 23.06 -7.94 12.13
N ILE A 545 22.41 -7.31 11.15
CA ILE A 545 21.58 -8.00 10.16
C ILE A 545 22.44 -8.86 9.24
N ALA A 546 23.59 -8.36 8.79
CA ALA A 546 24.54 -9.14 7.99
C ALA A 546 25.10 -10.34 8.78
N ALA A 547 25.42 -10.16 10.07
CA ALA A 547 25.87 -11.26 10.93
C ALA A 547 24.77 -12.29 11.19
N ALA A 548 23.52 -11.86 11.41
CA ALA A 548 22.38 -12.76 11.53
C ALA A 548 22.12 -13.51 10.21
N PHE A 549 22.34 -12.84 9.08
CA PHE A 549 22.25 -13.42 7.74
C PHE A 549 23.36 -14.45 7.48
N VAL A 550 24.61 -14.13 7.85
CA VAL A 550 25.76 -15.06 7.71
C VAL A 550 25.59 -16.27 8.63
N ILE A 551 25.02 -16.10 9.81
CA ILE A 551 24.81 -17.20 10.77
C ILE A 551 23.57 -18.04 10.38
N GLY A 552 22.48 -17.41 9.93
CA GLY A 552 21.24 -18.11 9.58
C GLY A 552 21.20 -18.62 8.13
N GLY A 553 21.53 -17.78 7.15
CA GLY A 553 21.47 -18.11 5.72
C GLY A 553 22.79 -18.70 5.19
N GLY A 554 23.93 -18.17 5.62
CA GLY A 554 25.23 -18.70 5.23
C GLY A 554 25.54 -20.07 5.83
N GLY A 555 24.99 -20.38 7.01
CA GLY A 555 25.05 -21.72 7.59
C GLY A 555 24.28 -22.75 6.76
N ALA A 556 23.08 -22.41 6.32
CA ALA A 556 22.26 -23.31 5.48
C ALA A 556 22.89 -23.50 4.09
N ALA A 557 23.35 -22.43 3.44
CA ALA A 557 24.02 -22.50 2.14
C ALA A 557 25.38 -23.24 2.22
N ALA A 558 26.17 -23.04 3.29
CA ALA A 558 27.41 -23.75 3.49
C ALA A 558 27.20 -25.26 3.75
N ILE A 559 26.10 -25.63 4.41
CA ILE A 559 25.73 -27.03 4.64
C ILE A 559 25.27 -27.68 3.33
N LEU A 560 24.50 -26.99 2.50
CA LEU A 560 24.08 -27.46 1.18
C LEU A 560 25.27 -27.62 0.23
N LEU A 561 26.26 -26.72 0.30
CA LEU A 561 27.50 -26.82 -0.49
C LEU A 561 28.48 -27.90 0.03
N TRP A 562 28.37 -28.29 1.31
CA TRP A 562 29.22 -29.32 1.88
C TRP A 562 28.65 -30.74 1.72
N GLN A 563 27.38 -30.85 1.37
CA GLN A 563 26.72 -32.13 1.06
C GLN A 563 26.82 -32.54 -0.43
N LYS A 564 27.33 -31.66 -1.31
CA LYS A 564 27.81 -32.01 -2.65
C LYS A 564 29.29 -32.44 -2.57
#